data_4885d128046488a1ae5eec63ff713852
#
_entry.id   4885d128046488a1ae5eec63ff713852
#
_cell.length_a   1.000
_cell.length_b   1.000
_cell.length_c   1.000
_cell.angle_alpha   90.00
_cell.angle_beta   90.00
_cell.angle_gamma   90.00
#
_symmetry.space_group_name_H-M   'P 1'
#
loop_
_entity.id
_entity.type
_entity.pdbx_description
1 polymer ?
#
loop_
_entity_poly.entity_id
_entity_poly.type
_entity_poly.pdbx_seq_one_letter_code
_entity_poly.pdbx_strand_id
1 'polypeptide(L)'
;MSISNTATKVEEFEAGNMEGFQNGSGLNTSTTNEASTERDDFDASTKSLDATQLYLGEIGFSPLLTAEEEVLYARRALRGDEAARKRMIESNLRLVVKISRRYSNRGLALLDLIEEGNLGLIRAVEKFDPERGFRFSTYATWWIRQTIERALMNQTRTIRLPIHVVKELNIYLRTARELSQKLDHEPTAEEIALQLDKPVEDVSKMLRLNERISSVDTPIGGDGEKALLDIIPDINNSDPEVSTQDEDIKSSLIHWLDELNPKQKEVLARRFGLLGYEPSTLEEVGREINLTRERVRQIQVEGLRRLREILVKQGLNMENLFSVEDEA
;
A
#
# COMPACT_ATOMS: atom_id res chain seq x y z
N MET A 1 42.07 3.49 -1.22
CA MET A 1 41.75 3.48 0.22
C MET A 1 40.72 4.56 0.51
N SER A 2 39.46 4.37 0.16
CA SER A 2 38.36 5.34 0.46
C SER A 2 36.98 4.77 0.21
N ILE A 3 36.68 3.52 0.60
CA ILE A 3 35.34 2.93 0.44
C ILE A 3 34.75 2.39 1.77
N SER A 4 35.50 2.42 2.87
CA SER A 4 35.07 1.85 4.15
C SER A 4 34.37 2.81 5.12
N ASN A 5 34.27 4.11 4.83
CA ASN A 5 33.76 5.10 5.78
C ASN A 5 32.29 5.54 5.55
N THR A 6 31.65 5.11 4.48
CA THR A 6 30.25 5.47 4.19
C THR A 6 29.23 4.47 4.76
N ALA A 7 29.61 3.23 4.97
CA ALA A 7 28.74 2.20 5.54
C ALA A 7 28.49 2.38 7.05
N THR A 8 29.51 2.84 7.79
CA THR A 8 29.42 3.03 9.25
C THR A 8 28.58 4.24 9.65
N LYS A 9 28.50 5.26 8.80
CA LYS A 9 27.74 6.50 9.08
C LYS A 9 26.22 6.37 8.83
N VAL A 10 25.83 5.43 7.98
CA VAL A 10 24.41 5.12 7.73
C VAL A 10 23.83 4.25 8.86
N GLU A 11 24.67 3.42 9.50
CA GLU A 11 24.22 2.56 10.62
C GLU A 11 24.00 3.34 11.94
N GLU A 12 24.74 4.42 12.18
CA GLU A 12 24.56 5.25 13.39
C GLU A 12 23.33 6.17 13.34
N PHE A 13 22.86 6.55 12.16
CA PHE A 13 21.69 7.41 12.01
C PHE A 13 20.35 6.68 12.21
N GLU A 14 20.33 5.34 12.08
CA GLU A 14 19.10 4.54 12.23
C GLU A 14 18.74 4.23 13.68
N ALA A 15 19.64 4.34 14.62
CA ALA A 15 19.44 3.95 16.02
C ALA A 15 18.70 4.99 16.89
N GLY A 16 18.58 6.25 16.45
CA GLY A 16 18.10 7.38 17.26
C GLY A 16 16.62 7.74 17.15
N ASN A 17 15.86 7.18 16.22
CA ASN A 17 14.63 7.87 15.79
C ASN A 17 13.28 7.18 16.06
N MET A 18 13.17 6.21 16.97
CA MET A 18 11.88 5.54 17.24
C MET A 18 11.43 5.48 18.71
N GLU A 19 11.90 6.37 19.58
CA GLU A 19 11.40 6.41 20.97
C GLU A 19 10.04 7.12 21.17
N GLY A 20 9.43 7.65 20.14
CA GLY A 20 8.24 8.51 20.20
C GLY A 20 6.86 7.83 20.18
N PHE A 21 6.76 6.50 20.37
CA PHE A 21 5.47 5.81 20.38
C PHE A 21 5.12 5.26 21.76
N GLN A 22 4.83 6.14 22.72
CA GLN A 22 4.20 5.76 23.98
C GLN A 22 3.01 6.67 24.31
N ASN A 23 1.88 5.97 24.50
CA ASN A 23 0.73 6.27 25.36
C ASN A 23 -0.23 7.41 25.00
N GLY A 24 -1.46 6.99 24.78
CA GLY A 24 -2.65 7.79 24.93
C GLY A 24 -3.90 6.92 24.88
N SER A 25 -4.29 6.31 25.99
CA SER A 25 -5.70 6.13 26.36
C SER A 25 -5.80 5.49 27.73
N GLY A 26 -5.92 6.33 28.75
CA GLY A 26 -6.51 5.95 30.03
C GLY A 26 -8.00 6.23 29.95
N LEU A 27 -8.82 5.24 30.21
CA LEU A 27 -10.21 5.43 30.58
C LEU A 27 -10.52 4.54 31.79
N ASN A 28 -10.67 5.22 32.90
CA ASN A 28 -11.26 4.69 34.12
C ASN A 28 -12.70 4.24 33.86
N THR A 29 -13.05 3.05 34.34
CA THR A 29 -14.42 2.76 34.75
C THR A 29 -14.42 2.00 36.05
N SER A 30 -15.04 2.67 37.00
CA SER A 30 -15.38 2.23 38.34
C SER A 30 -16.43 1.11 38.33
N THR A 31 -16.15 0.11 39.15
CA THR A 31 -17.02 -0.71 40.00
C THR A 31 -18.54 -0.55 39.94
N THR A 32 -19.23 -1.66 39.72
CA THR A 32 -20.35 -2.08 40.56
C THR A 32 -20.43 -3.60 40.61
N ASN A 33 -20.37 -4.12 41.82
CA ASN A 33 -20.71 -5.48 42.20
C ASN A 33 -22.22 -5.67 42.11
N GLU A 34 -22.68 -6.78 41.57
CA GLU A 34 -23.83 -7.50 42.12
C GLU A 34 -23.73 -8.99 41.79
N ALA A 35 -23.93 -9.77 42.84
CA ALA A 35 -23.88 -11.21 42.89
C ALA A 35 -25.12 -11.83 42.27
N SER A 36 -24.93 -12.94 41.58
CA SER A 36 -25.88 -14.04 41.53
C SER A 36 -25.17 -15.34 41.27
N THR A 37 -25.08 -16.10 42.32
CA THR A 37 -24.85 -17.54 42.42
C THR A 37 -25.79 -18.33 41.50
N GLU A 38 -25.24 -19.32 40.87
CA GLU A 38 -25.73 -20.70 40.64
C GLU A 38 -25.43 -21.18 39.23
N ARG A 39 -24.54 -22.11 39.19
CA ARG A 39 -24.43 -23.42 38.54
C ARG A 39 -23.06 -23.66 37.96
N ASP A 40 -22.17 -24.01 38.88
CA ASP A 40 -21.10 -24.95 38.60
C ASP A 40 -21.76 -26.26 38.21
N ASP A 41 -21.51 -26.70 36.99
CA ASP A 41 -21.09 -28.06 36.73
C ASP A 41 -20.94 -28.24 35.21
N PHE A 42 -19.81 -28.80 34.80
CA PHE A 42 -19.52 -29.27 33.46
C PHE A 42 -19.04 -28.24 32.42
N ASP A 43 -17.85 -27.65 32.63
CA ASP A 43 -16.96 -27.37 31.51
C ASP A 43 -15.48 -27.32 31.91
N ALA A 44 -15.00 -28.39 32.50
CA ALA A 44 -13.58 -28.59 32.79
C ALA A 44 -12.84 -29.32 31.66
N SER A 45 -13.30 -29.21 30.42
CA SER A 45 -12.62 -29.88 29.32
C SER A 45 -12.69 -29.04 28.06
N THR A 46 -11.74 -28.26 27.85
CA THR A 46 -11.16 -27.59 26.70
C THR A 46 -10.88 -26.14 27.02
N LYS A 47 -10.04 -25.88 28.01
CA LYS A 47 -9.13 -24.76 27.85
C LYS A 47 -8.31 -25.11 26.63
N SER A 48 -8.71 -24.62 25.46
CA SER A 48 -7.83 -24.58 24.29
C SER A 48 -6.57 -23.90 24.79
N LEU A 49 -5.53 -24.67 25.01
CA LEU A 49 -4.24 -24.13 25.44
C LEU A 49 -3.87 -23.10 24.39
N ASP A 50 -3.96 -21.83 24.76
CA ASP A 50 -3.59 -20.75 23.87
C ASP A 50 -2.15 -21.01 23.41
N ALA A 51 -1.93 -21.09 22.10
CA ALA A 51 -0.63 -21.37 21.52
C ALA A 51 0.47 -20.47 22.12
N THR A 52 0.10 -19.26 22.51
CA THR A 52 0.97 -18.32 23.22
C THR A 52 1.40 -18.85 24.58
N GLN A 53 0.47 -19.45 25.34
CA GLN A 53 0.76 -20.01 26.69
C GLN A 53 1.65 -21.25 26.59
N LEU A 54 1.40 -22.13 25.62
CA LEU A 54 2.24 -23.29 25.35
C LEU A 54 3.67 -22.85 25.01
N TYR A 55 3.83 -21.94 24.08
CA TYR A 55 5.16 -21.43 23.70
C TYR A 55 5.89 -20.80 24.88
N LEU A 56 5.21 -19.94 25.67
CA LEU A 56 5.80 -19.31 26.84
C LEU A 56 6.18 -20.31 27.93
N GLY A 57 5.44 -21.41 28.08
CA GLY A 57 5.77 -22.52 28.96
C GLY A 57 7.06 -23.22 28.52
N GLU A 58 7.17 -23.59 27.25
CA GLU A 58 8.32 -24.28 26.68
C GLU A 58 9.63 -23.51 26.80
N ILE A 59 9.63 -22.22 26.43
CA ILE A 59 10.83 -21.38 26.52
C ILE A 59 11.31 -21.17 27.97
N GLY A 60 10.43 -21.41 28.96
CA GLY A 60 10.76 -21.27 30.37
C GLY A 60 11.74 -22.33 30.88
N PHE A 61 11.78 -23.52 30.26
CA PHE A 61 12.63 -24.64 30.71
C PHE A 61 14.13 -24.44 30.45
N SER A 62 14.49 -23.60 29.44
CA SER A 62 15.90 -23.39 29.13
C SER A 62 16.54 -22.43 30.14
N PRO A 63 17.59 -22.86 30.90
CA PRO A 63 18.26 -22.00 31.85
C PRO A 63 19.04 -20.88 31.15
N LEU A 64 19.14 -19.73 31.83
CA LEU A 64 19.90 -18.59 31.36
C LEU A 64 21.40 -18.90 31.40
N LEU A 65 22.15 -18.35 30.46
CA LEU A 65 23.61 -18.47 30.38
C LEU A 65 24.30 -17.42 31.24
N THR A 66 25.39 -17.82 31.89
CA THR A 66 26.32 -16.91 32.53
C THR A 66 27.19 -16.21 31.48
N ALA A 67 27.86 -15.11 31.85
CA ALA A 67 28.75 -14.40 30.92
C ALA A 67 29.87 -15.28 30.34
N GLU A 68 30.39 -16.18 31.15
CA GLU A 68 31.47 -17.12 30.74
C GLU A 68 30.93 -18.17 29.76
N GLU A 69 29.72 -18.67 30.02
CA GLU A 69 29.05 -19.61 29.13
C GLU A 69 28.66 -18.97 27.80
N GLU A 70 28.19 -17.70 27.80
CA GLU A 70 27.92 -16.96 26.56
C GLU A 70 29.19 -16.93 25.66
N VAL A 71 30.35 -16.63 26.21
CA VAL A 71 31.61 -16.62 25.48
C VAL A 71 32.02 -18.01 24.99
N LEU A 72 31.85 -19.02 25.86
CA LEU A 72 32.20 -20.41 25.51
C LEU A 72 31.34 -20.93 24.36
N TYR A 73 30.03 -20.80 24.48
CA TYR A 73 29.09 -21.28 23.45
C TYR A 73 29.18 -20.45 22.16
N ALA A 74 29.43 -19.15 22.25
CA ALA A 74 29.64 -18.30 21.07
C ALA A 74 30.88 -18.72 20.28
N ARG A 75 32.03 -18.98 20.96
CA ARG A 75 33.24 -19.50 20.32
C ARG A 75 33.04 -20.85 19.64
N ARG A 76 32.23 -21.74 20.26
CA ARG A 76 31.90 -23.05 19.68
C ARG A 76 30.96 -22.90 18.48
N ALA A 77 29.94 -22.04 18.58
CA ALA A 77 29.02 -21.77 17.48
C ALA A 77 29.73 -21.17 16.25
N LEU A 78 30.71 -20.26 16.44
CA LEU A 78 31.54 -19.72 15.36
C LEU A 78 32.42 -20.78 14.66
N ARG A 79 32.75 -21.90 15.36
CA ARG A 79 33.46 -23.05 14.78
C ARG A 79 32.54 -24.04 14.06
N GLY A 80 31.20 -23.77 13.99
CA GLY A 80 30.25 -24.62 13.33
C GLY A 80 29.59 -25.67 14.23
N ASP A 81 29.71 -25.55 15.56
CA ASP A 81 29.04 -26.46 16.51
C ASP A 81 27.53 -26.12 16.61
N GLU A 82 26.68 -26.93 15.97
CA GLU A 82 25.23 -26.74 15.96
C GLU A 82 24.60 -26.88 17.35
N ALA A 83 25.14 -27.77 18.20
CA ALA A 83 24.63 -27.94 19.56
C ALA A 83 24.86 -26.68 20.41
N ALA A 84 26.02 -26.05 20.28
CA ALA A 84 26.32 -24.79 20.93
C ALA A 84 25.46 -23.64 20.38
N ARG A 85 25.25 -23.59 19.07
CA ARG A 85 24.35 -22.62 18.40
C ARG A 85 22.91 -22.76 18.91
N LYS A 86 22.38 -23.97 18.93
CA LYS A 86 21.05 -24.26 19.42
C LYS A 86 20.90 -23.82 20.89
N ARG A 87 21.86 -24.15 21.74
CA ARG A 87 21.87 -23.74 23.15
C ARG A 87 21.86 -22.24 23.36
N MET A 88 22.66 -21.49 22.56
CA MET A 88 22.68 -20.03 22.57
C MET A 88 21.31 -19.45 22.21
N ILE A 89 20.63 -19.99 21.19
CA ILE A 89 19.30 -19.53 20.77
C ILE A 89 18.27 -19.81 21.86
N GLU A 90 18.13 -21.06 22.30
CA GLU A 90 17.11 -21.49 23.27
C GLU A 90 17.19 -20.70 24.59
N SER A 91 18.39 -20.47 25.10
CA SER A 91 18.58 -19.71 26.35
C SER A 91 18.20 -18.24 26.25
N ASN A 92 18.09 -17.69 25.04
CA ASN A 92 17.79 -16.28 24.79
C ASN A 92 16.40 -16.03 24.21
N LEU A 93 15.54 -17.04 23.99
CA LEU A 93 14.15 -16.87 23.51
C LEU A 93 13.33 -15.94 24.42
N ARG A 94 13.55 -16.01 25.74
CA ARG A 94 12.88 -15.13 26.71
C ARG A 94 13.18 -13.64 26.46
N LEU A 95 14.39 -13.31 25.97
CA LEU A 95 14.76 -11.95 25.60
C LEU A 95 13.93 -11.47 24.40
N VAL A 96 13.73 -12.33 23.40
CA VAL A 96 12.88 -12.02 22.23
C VAL A 96 11.48 -11.68 22.66
N VAL A 97 10.85 -12.51 23.50
CA VAL A 97 9.48 -12.26 24.03
C VAL A 97 9.39 -10.91 24.76
N LYS A 98 10.40 -10.59 25.61
CA LYS A 98 10.44 -9.32 26.34
C LYS A 98 10.47 -8.12 25.40
N ILE A 99 11.19 -8.23 24.27
CA ILE A 99 11.28 -7.16 23.27
C ILE A 99 9.99 -7.09 22.44
N SER A 100 9.49 -8.24 21.94
CA SER A 100 8.29 -8.34 21.10
C SER A 100 7.05 -7.77 21.77
N ARG A 101 6.88 -7.95 23.08
CA ARG A 101 5.76 -7.38 23.86
C ARG A 101 5.65 -5.85 23.74
N ARG A 102 6.76 -5.14 23.52
CA ARG A 102 6.75 -3.66 23.33
C ARG A 102 6.18 -3.24 21.97
N TYR A 103 6.11 -4.18 21.05
CA TYR A 103 5.60 -3.96 19.69
C TYR A 103 4.19 -4.52 19.49
N SER A 104 3.58 -5.10 20.53
CA SER A 104 2.18 -5.55 20.50
C SER A 104 1.24 -4.42 20.09
N ASN A 105 0.13 -4.76 19.44
CA ASN A 105 -0.91 -3.84 18.98
C ASN A 105 -0.47 -2.86 17.88
N ARG A 106 0.58 -3.20 17.14
CA ARG A 106 1.06 -2.40 15.99
C ARG A 106 0.70 -3.00 14.62
N GLY A 107 -0.27 -3.94 14.60
CA GLY A 107 -0.78 -4.51 13.35
C GLY A 107 -0.30 -5.94 13.05
N LEU A 108 0.59 -6.53 13.89
CA LEU A 108 0.96 -7.94 13.84
C LEU A 108 0.59 -8.64 15.14
N ALA A 109 0.25 -9.94 15.07
CA ALA A 109 0.01 -10.78 16.22
C ALA A 109 1.31 -10.95 17.04
N LEU A 110 1.17 -11.17 18.36
CA LEU A 110 2.33 -11.32 19.25
C LEU A 110 3.24 -12.50 18.84
N LEU A 111 2.66 -13.60 18.42
CA LEU A 111 3.43 -14.77 17.98
C LEU A 111 4.24 -14.45 16.71
N ASP A 112 3.66 -13.76 15.74
CA ASP A 112 4.37 -13.34 14.52
C ASP A 112 5.54 -12.41 14.85
N LEU A 113 5.34 -11.48 15.80
CA LEU A 113 6.42 -10.59 16.28
C LEU A 113 7.54 -11.36 16.96
N ILE A 114 7.20 -12.44 17.69
CA ILE A 114 8.18 -13.31 18.34
C ILE A 114 8.97 -14.07 17.27
N GLU A 115 8.31 -14.65 16.26
CA GLU A 115 8.98 -15.41 15.21
C GLU A 115 9.92 -14.52 14.39
N GLU A 116 9.50 -13.32 14.02
CA GLU A 116 10.38 -12.35 13.37
C GLU A 116 11.55 -11.94 14.28
N GLY A 117 11.30 -11.79 15.57
CA GLY A 117 12.35 -11.57 16.57
C GLY A 117 13.32 -12.73 16.69
N ASN A 118 12.84 -13.98 16.62
CA ASN A 118 13.65 -15.20 16.61
C ASN A 118 14.60 -15.23 15.40
N LEU A 119 14.13 -14.82 14.21
CA LEU A 119 15.01 -14.65 13.04
C LEU A 119 16.12 -13.63 13.30
N GLY A 120 15.80 -12.54 14.02
CA GLY A 120 16.79 -11.55 14.46
C GLY A 120 17.79 -12.15 15.45
N LEU A 121 17.34 -12.95 16.42
CA LEU A 121 18.18 -13.64 17.39
C LEU A 121 19.16 -14.63 16.71
N ILE A 122 18.68 -15.42 15.76
CA ILE A 122 19.51 -16.36 14.98
C ILE A 122 20.65 -15.62 14.29
N ARG A 123 20.34 -14.50 13.61
CA ARG A 123 21.36 -13.66 12.97
C ARG A 123 22.36 -13.05 13.97
N ALA A 124 21.85 -12.70 15.16
CA ALA A 124 22.73 -12.20 16.22
C ALA A 124 23.70 -13.26 16.70
N VAL A 125 23.26 -14.52 16.87
CA VAL A 125 24.14 -15.63 17.27
C VAL A 125 25.22 -15.88 16.22
N GLU A 126 24.87 -15.82 14.93
CA GLU A 126 25.83 -16.04 13.83
C GLU A 126 26.91 -14.96 13.72
N LYS A 127 26.57 -13.72 14.10
CA LYS A 127 27.46 -12.56 13.92
C LYS A 127 28.08 -12.03 15.21
N PHE A 128 27.77 -12.64 16.34
CA PHE A 128 28.29 -12.19 17.63
C PHE A 128 29.76 -12.54 17.79
N ASP A 129 30.56 -11.52 18.14
CA ASP A 129 31.99 -11.67 18.44
C ASP A 129 32.20 -11.61 19.96
N PRO A 130 32.51 -12.75 20.61
CA PRO A 130 32.72 -12.81 22.06
C PRO A 130 33.98 -12.11 22.56
N GLU A 131 34.93 -11.82 21.68
CA GLU A 131 36.20 -11.19 22.07
C GLU A 131 36.06 -9.68 22.33
N ARG A 132 34.94 -9.07 21.96
CA ARG A 132 34.70 -7.65 22.20
C ARG A 132 34.34 -7.29 23.65
N GLY A 133 34.12 -8.26 24.51
CA GLY A 133 33.86 -8.06 25.94
C GLY A 133 32.45 -7.57 26.30
N PHE A 134 31.56 -7.47 25.33
CA PHE A 134 30.15 -7.09 25.57
C PHE A 134 29.27 -8.32 25.81
N ARG A 135 28.18 -8.13 26.60
CA ARG A 135 27.18 -9.18 26.80
C ARG A 135 26.41 -9.44 25.49
N PHE A 136 26.10 -10.71 25.25
CA PHE A 136 25.33 -11.13 24.08
C PHE A 136 23.98 -10.42 23.98
N SER A 137 23.29 -10.27 25.11
CA SER A 137 21.97 -9.62 25.16
C SER A 137 21.97 -8.18 24.60
N THR A 138 23.04 -7.43 24.80
CA THR A 138 23.19 -6.06 24.27
C THR A 138 23.22 -6.06 22.73
N TYR A 139 24.01 -6.96 22.16
CA TYR A 139 24.12 -7.12 20.71
C TYR A 139 22.86 -7.70 20.08
N ALA A 140 22.28 -8.75 20.68
CA ALA A 140 21.09 -9.41 20.20
C ALA A 140 19.86 -8.48 20.21
N THR A 141 19.73 -7.59 21.20
CA THR A 141 18.64 -6.62 21.27
C THR A 141 18.56 -5.75 20.02
N TRP A 142 19.68 -5.33 19.45
CA TRP A 142 19.70 -4.54 18.23
C TRP A 142 19.15 -5.34 17.03
N TRP A 143 19.61 -6.56 16.83
CA TRP A 143 19.17 -7.42 15.73
C TRP A 143 17.70 -7.80 15.85
N ILE A 144 17.25 -8.17 17.06
CA ILE A 144 15.84 -8.51 17.33
C ILE A 144 14.95 -7.31 16.99
N ARG A 145 15.28 -6.13 17.49
CA ARG A 145 14.54 -4.90 17.24
C ARG A 145 14.48 -4.58 15.75
N GLN A 146 15.61 -4.58 15.09
CA GLN A 146 15.73 -4.31 13.66
C GLN A 146 14.86 -5.24 12.80
N THR A 147 14.82 -6.54 13.15
CA THR A 147 14.06 -7.51 12.39
C THR A 147 12.56 -7.31 12.60
N ILE A 148 12.13 -7.10 13.86
CA ILE A 148 10.73 -6.81 14.19
C ILE A 148 10.24 -5.52 13.50
N GLU A 149 11.01 -4.44 13.56
CA GLU A 149 10.64 -3.17 12.92
C GLU A 149 10.56 -3.31 11.39
N ARG A 150 11.46 -4.07 10.80
CA ARG A 150 11.42 -4.39 9.37
C ARG A 150 10.18 -5.20 8.99
N ALA A 151 9.81 -6.19 9.81
CA ALA A 151 8.61 -6.99 9.62
C ALA A 151 7.35 -6.13 9.72
N LEU A 152 7.25 -5.26 10.72
CA LEU A 152 6.17 -4.29 10.86
C LEU A 152 6.01 -3.41 9.61
N MET A 153 7.10 -2.84 9.09
CA MET A 153 7.04 -2.01 7.88
C MET A 153 6.60 -2.79 6.62
N ASN A 154 6.89 -4.09 6.55
CA ASN A 154 6.64 -4.91 5.37
C ASN A 154 5.28 -5.61 5.37
N GLN A 155 4.73 -5.95 6.54
CA GLN A 155 3.62 -6.91 6.66
C GLN A 155 2.33 -6.32 7.23
N THR A 156 2.38 -5.15 7.91
CA THR A 156 1.20 -4.58 8.57
C THR A 156 0.17 -3.98 7.62
N ARG A 157 0.55 -3.64 6.40
CA ARG A 157 -0.32 -2.97 5.43
C ARG A 157 -0.85 -3.96 4.41
N THR A 158 -2.15 -3.88 4.09
CA THR A 158 -2.80 -4.67 3.03
C THR A 158 -2.12 -4.40 1.68
N ILE A 159 -1.85 -3.12 1.36
CA ILE A 159 -1.04 -2.74 0.21
C ILE A 159 0.37 -2.44 0.73
N ARG A 160 1.32 -3.29 0.36
CA ARG A 160 2.71 -3.16 0.77
C ARG A 160 3.34 -1.90 0.19
N LEU A 161 3.91 -1.06 1.06
CA LEU A 161 4.71 0.10 0.66
C LEU A 161 6.22 -0.21 0.76
N PRO A 162 7.06 0.37 -0.10
CA PRO A 162 8.51 0.30 0.04
C PRO A 162 8.98 0.92 1.37
N ILE A 163 10.05 0.38 1.97
CA ILE A 163 10.53 0.80 3.29
C ILE A 163 10.91 2.29 3.33
N HIS A 164 11.49 2.83 2.25
CA HIS A 164 11.85 4.25 2.20
C HIS A 164 10.61 5.16 2.25
N VAL A 165 9.52 4.78 1.59
CA VAL A 165 8.24 5.51 1.64
C VAL A 165 7.65 5.47 3.05
N VAL A 166 7.67 4.30 3.72
CA VAL A 166 7.20 4.17 5.11
C VAL A 166 8.03 5.02 6.07
N LYS A 167 9.37 5.03 5.91
CA LYS A 167 10.26 5.88 6.73
C LYS A 167 9.95 7.36 6.51
N GLU A 168 9.77 7.79 5.29
CA GLU A 168 9.43 9.17 4.94
C GLU A 168 8.05 9.57 5.50
N LEU A 169 7.04 8.72 5.32
CA LEU A 169 5.71 8.93 5.91
C LEU A 169 5.77 9.07 7.43
N ASN A 170 6.59 8.26 8.11
CA ASN A 170 6.75 8.35 9.56
C ASN A 170 7.37 9.70 9.99
N ILE A 171 8.25 10.29 9.19
CA ILE A 171 8.79 11.64 9.44
C ILE A 171 7.66 12.66 9.37
N TYR A 172 6.82 12.63 8.32
CA TYR A 172 5.69 13.55 8.19
C TYR A 172 4.68 13.41 9.34
N LEU A 173 4.31 12.17 9.70
CA LEU A 173 3.40 11.91 10.81
C LEU A 173 3.97 12.34 12.17
N ARG A 174 5.28 12.23 12.37
CA ARG A 174 5.97 12.72 13.56
C ARG A 174 5.92 14.24 13.62
N THR A 175 6.28 14.91 12.53
CA THR A 175 6.22 16.38 12.45
C THR A 175 4.79 16.89 12.63
N ALA A 176 3.80 16.21 12.06
CA ALA A 176 2.39 16.54 12.26
C ALA A 176 2.00 16.49 13.75
N ARG A 177 2.43 15.45 14.49
CA ARG A 177 2.17 15.37 15.94
C ARG A 177 2.89 16.45 16.74
N GLU A 178 4.14 16.76 16.39
CA GLU A 178 4.92 17.82 17.04
C GLU A 178 4.28 19.22 16.81
N LEU A 179 3.74 19.44 15.61
CA LEU A 179 2.99 20.65 15.28
C LEU A 179 1.63 20.70 16.00
N SER A 180 0.87 19.60 16.03
CA SER A 180 -0.40 19.50 16.75
C SER A 180 -0.27 19.78 18.25
N GLN A 181 0.90 19.48 18.84
CA GLN A 181 1.17 19.84 20.26
C GLN A 181 1.47 21.32 20.46
N LYS A 182 1.86 22.04 19.42
CA LYS A 182 2.21 23.47 19.46
C LYS A 182 1.08 24.38 18.97
N LEU A 183 0.25 23.86 18.07
CA LEU A 183 -0.88 24.55 17.47
C LEU A 183 -2.17 24.09 18.15
N ASP A 184 -3.19 24.95 18.20
CA ASP A 184 -4.50 24.62 18.76
C ASP A 184 -5.42 23.89 17.76
N HIS A 185 -4.87 23.48 16.58
CA HIS A 185 -5.60 22.79 15.52
C HIS A 185 -4.76 21.66 14.88
N GLU A 186 -5.40 20.81 14.09
CA GLU A 186 -4.69 19.80 13.30
C GLU A 186 -3.86 20.48 12.20
N PRO A 187 -2.56 20.13 12.06
CA PRO A 187 -1.66 20.77 11.11
C PRO A 187 -2.05 20.44 9.68
N THR A 188 -2.06 21.46 8.82
CA THR A 188 -2.29 21.33 7.38
C THR A 188 -1.05 20.78 6.66
N ALA A 189 -1.24 20.29 5.42
CA ALA A 189 -0.12 19.82 4.60
C ALA A 189 0.89 20.94 4.31
N GLU A 190 0.44 22.19 4.24
CA GLU A 190 1.27 23.38 4.02
C GLU A 190 2.18 23.67 5.21
N GLU A 191 1.65 23.58 6.44
CA GLU A 191 2.41 23.80 7.67
C GLU A 191 3.47 22.72 7.90
N ILE A 192 3.13 21.45 7.57
CA ILE A 192 4.08 20.33 7.61
C ILE A 192 5.18 20.53 6.56
N ALA A 193 4.82 20.97 5.35
CA ALA A 193 5.75 21.26 4.26
C ALA A 193 6.72 22.39 4.62
N LEU A 194 6.21 23.47 5.23
CA LEU A 194 7.01 24.58 5.72
C LEU A 194 8.01 24.14 6.80
N GLN A 195 7.58 23.30 7.75
CA GLN A 195 8.44 22.82 8.84
C GLN A 195 9.57 21.90 8.34
N LEU A 196 9.31 21.12 7.27
CA LEU A 196 10.26 20.15 6.72
C LEU A 196 11.04 20.67 5.51
N ASP A 197 10.77 21.91 5.06
CA ASP A 197 11.35 22.51 3.85
C ASP A 197 11.17 21.60 2.60
N LYS A 198 9.93 21.11 2.39
CA LYS A 198 9.56 20.22 1.29
C LYS A 198 8.39 20.78 0.49
N PRO A 199 8.22 20.36 -0.79
CA PRO A 199 7.07 20.74 -1.61
C PRO A 199 5.75 20.26 -0.98
N VAL A 200 4.73 21.09 -0.98
CA VAL A 200 3.39 20.78 -0.43
C VAL A 200 2.75 19.59 -1.14
N GLU A 201 2.96 19.48 -2.47
CA GLU A 201 2.44 18.37 -3.28
C GLU A 201 2.96 17.01 -2.83
N ASP A 202 4.25 16.91 -2.49
CA ASP A 202 4.85 15.65 -2.04
C ASP A 202 4.34 15.26 -0.66
N VAL A 203 4.19 16.23 0.25
CA VAL A 203 3.60 16.01 1.58
C VAL A 203 2.16 15.54 1.44
N SER A 204 1.34 16.18 0.60
CA SER A 204 -0.05 15.80 0.37
C SER A 204 -0.16 14.39 -0.23
N LYS A 205 0.66 14.05 -1.23
CA LYS A 205 0.71 12.68 -1.80
C LYS A 205 1.06 11.64 -0.75
N MET A 206 2.03 11.93 0.12
CA MET A 206 2.45 11.00 1.17
C MET A 206 1.41 10.84 2.27
N LEU A 207 0.71 11.89 2.67
CA LEU A 207 -0.37 11.81 3.65
C LEU A 207 -1.54 10.97 3.14
N ARG A 208 -1.90 11.05 1.85
CA ARG A 208 -2.92 10.18 1.24
C ARG A 208 -2.58 8.69 1.35
N LEU A 209 -1.29 8.31 1.32
CA LEU A 209 -0.87 6.91 1.51
C LEU A 209 -1.14 6.39 2.94
N ASN A 210 -1.47 7.28 3.89
CA ASN A 210 -1.84 6.91 5.26
C ASN A 210 -3.34 6.64 5.43
N GLU A 211 -4.15 6.87 4.42
CA GLU A 211 -5.59 6.61 4.47
C GLU A 211 -5.87 5.13 4.70
N ARG A 212 -6.91 4.86 5.47
CA ARG A 212 -7.31 3.49 5.80
C ARG A 212 -8.00 2.86 4.60
N ILE A 213 -7.59 1.65 4.27
CA ILE A 213 -8.22 0.82 3.26
C ILE A 213 -9.28 -0.03 3.97
N SER A 214 -10.53 0.04 3.48
CA SER A 214 -11.64 -0.78 3.95
C SER A 214 -12.00 -1.85 2.92
N SER A 215 -12.68 -2.93 3.36
CA SER A 215 -13.18 -3.95 2.45
C SER A 215 -14.40 -3.43 1.70
N VAL A 216 -14.51 -3.75 0.42
CA VAL A 216 -15.68 -3.43 -0.42
C VAL A 216 -16.89 -4.30 -0.06
N ASP A 217 -16.63 -5.49 0.53
CA ASP A 217 -17.67 -6.42 0.98
C ASP A 217 -18.25 -6.06 2.37
N THR A 218 -17.84 -4.90 2.93
CA THR A 218 -18.36 -4.47 4.23
C THR A 218 -19.87 -4.22 4.13
N PRO A 219 -20.70 -4.88 4.98
CA PRO A 219 -22.15 -4.67 4.98
C PRO A 219 -22.48 -3.24 5.43
N ILE A 220 -23.39 -2.59 4.70
CA ILE A 220 -23.89 -1.25 5.01
C ILE A 220 -25.36 -1.37 5.44
N GLY A 221 -25.69 -0.76 6.57
CA GLY A 221 -27.05 -0.75 7.12
C GLY A 221 -27.29 -1.81 8.19
N GLY A 222 -28.40 -1.66 8.92
CA GLY A 222 -28.75 -2.52 10.07
C GLY A 222 -29.13 -3.95 9.71
N ASP A 223 -29.58 -4.21 8.49
CA ASP A 223 -30.02 -5.54 8.05
C ASP A 223 -28.93 -6.37 7.36
N GLY A 224 -27.75 -5.80 7.11
CA GLY A 224 -26.59 -6.54 6.57
C GLY A 224 -26.72 -7.12 5.16
N GLU A 225 -27.82 -6.79 4.44
CA GLU A 225 -28.10 -7.39 3.14
C GLU A 225 -27.35 -6.74 1.96
N LYS A 226 -26.88 -5.49 2.12
CA LYS A 226 -26.19 -4.77 1.03
C LYS A 226 -24.72 -4.55 1.36
N ALA A 227 -23.84 -4.93 0.44
CA ALA A 227 -22.43 -4.62 0.52
C ALA A 227 -22.15 -3.19 0.03
N LEU A 228 -21.01 -2.62 0.45
CA LEU A 228 -20.54 -1.34 -0.07
C LEU A 228 -20.41 -1.38 -1.61
N LEU A 229 -20.02 -2.54 -2.16
CA LEU A 229 -19.89 -2.77 -3.59
C LEU A 229 -21.19 -2.47 -4.37
N ASP A 230 -22.36 -2.79 -3.81
CA ASP A 230 -23.66 -2.60 -4.46
C ASP A 230 -24.06 -1.12 -4.58
N ILE A 231 -23.39 -0.23 -3.86
CA ILE A 231 -23.68 1.21 -3.84
C ILE A 231 -22.71 1.99 -4.73
N ILE A 232 -21.52 1.45 -4.98
CA ILE A 232 -20.51 2.13 -5.79
C ILE A 232 -20.93 2.07 -7.26
N PRO A 233 -21.15 3.24 -7.93
CA PRO A 233 -21.50 3.27 -9.34
C PRO A 233 -20.31 2.79 -10.20
N ASP A 234 -20.62 2.07 -11.27
CA ASP A 234 -19.62 1.70 -12.28
C ASP A 234 -19.34 2.92 -13.17
N ILE A 235 -18.14 3.46 -13.07
CA ILE A 235 -17.68 4.63 -13.84
C ILE A 235 -17.62 4.33 -15.35
N ASN A 236 -17.41 3.06 -15.72
CA ASN A 236 -17.30 2.64 -17.11
C ASN A 236 -18.65 2.33 -17.76
N ASN A 237 -19.70 2.27 -16.97
CA ASN A 237 -21.05 2.03 -17.47
C ASN A 237 -21.62 3.35 -17.98
N SER A 238 -21.61 3.55 -19.30
CA SER A 238 -22.25 4.69 -19.93
C SER A 238 -23.74 4.68 -19.65
N ASP A 239 -24.31 5.85 -19.37
CA ASP A 239 -25.75 6.04 -19.21
C ASP A 239 -26.46 5.51 -20.48
N PRO A 240 -27.57 4.76 -20.34
CA PRO A 240 -28.35 4.29 -21.48
C PRO A 240 -28.77 5.42 -22.44
N GLU A 241 -29.01 6.62 -21.94
CA GLU A 241 -29.29 7.82 -22.73
C GLU A 241 -28.11 8.16 -23.63
N VAL A 242 -26.89 8.27 -23.08
CA VAL A 242 -25.65 8.54 -23.82
C VAL A 242 -25.38 7.44 -24.84
N SER A 243 -25.56 6.17 -24.47
CA SER A 243 -25.35 5.03 -25.37
C SER A 243 -26.31 5.07 -26.57
N THR A 244 -27.59 5.42 -26.33
CA THR A 244 -28.58 5.55 -27.39
C THR A 244 -28.28 6.73 -28.31
N GLN A 245 -27.88 7.87 -27.75
CA GLN A 245 -27.44 9.02 -28.54
C GLN A 245 -26.23 8.72 -29.42
N ASP A 246 -25.26 7.99 -28.89
CA ASP A 246 -24.07 7.57 -29.65
C ASP A 246 -24.43 6.64 -30.80
N GLU A 247 -25.38 5.72 -30.62
CA GLU A 247 -25.91 4.83 -31.67
C GLU A 247 -26.65 5.61 -32.75
N ASP A 248 -27.51 6.56 -32.37
CA ASP A 248 -28.21 7.44 -33.29
C ASP A 248 -27.27 8.35 -34.07
N ILE A 249 -26.23 8.90 -33.42
CA ILE A 249 -25.18 9.68 -34.08
C ILE A 249 -24.40 8.82 -35.09
N LYS A 250 -24.04 7.59 -34.71
CA LYS A 250 -23.35 6.63 -35.61
C LYS A 250 -24.22 6.28 -36.82
N SER A 251 -25.48 6.02 -36.61
CA SER A 251 -26.44 5.70 -37.68
C SER A 251 -26.64 6.88 -38.61
N SER A 252 -26.79 8.08 -38.06
CA SER A 252 -26.91 9.31 -38.84
C SER A 252 -25.62 9.61 -39.63
N LEU A 253 -24.45 9.39 -39.02
CA LEU A 253 -23.14 9.59 -39.68
C LEU A 253 -22.99 8.66 -40.89
N ILE A 254 -23.42 7.41 -40.80
CA ILE A 254 -23.42 6.48 -41.94
C ILE A 254 -24.29 7.01 -43.07
N HIS A 255 -25.50 7.55 -42.75
CA HIS A 255 -26.40 8.10 -43.72
C HIS A 255 -25.80 9.37 -44.41
N TRP A 256 -25.14 10.24 -43.65
CA TRP A 256 -24.44 11.42 -44.24
C TRP A 256 -23.25 11.05 -45.09
N LEU A 257 -22.55 9.97 -44.76
CA LEU A 257 -21.49 9.44 -45.61
C LEU A 257 -22.01 8.93 -46.97
N ASP A 258 -23.26 8.49 -47.04
CA ASP A 258 -23.89 8.05 -48.29
C ASP A 258 -24.22 9.21 -49.26
N GLU A 259 -24.35 10.44 -48.74
CA GLU A 259 -24.54 11.65 -49.54
C GLU A 259 -23.23 12.16 -50.17
N LEU A 260 -22.07 11.65 -49.79
CA LEU A 260 -20.77 12.03 -50.33
C LEU A 260 -20.43 11.32 -51.63
N ASN A 261 -19.49 11.86 -52.36
CA ASN A 261 -18.93 11.20 -53.53
C ASN A 261 -18.28 9.85 -53.15
N PRO A 262 -18.38 8.76 -53.94
CA PRO A 262 -17.84 7.44 -53.62
C PRO A 262 -16.38 7.49 -53.17
N LYS A 263 -15.54 8.29 -53.84
CA LYS A 263 -14.11 8.44 -53.48
C LYS A 263 -13.90 9.16 -52.15
N GLN A 264 -14.75 10.16 -51.79
CA GLN A 264 -14.69 10.85 -50.53
C GLN A 264 -15.15 9.94 -49.39
N LYS A 265 -16.25 9.21 -49.59
CA LYS A 265 -16.74 8.20 -48.66
C LYS A 265 -15.68 7.17 -48.32
N GLU A 266 -15.04 6.58 -49.35
CA GLU A 266 -14.04 5.53 -49.21
C GLU A 266 -12.79 6.03 -48.46
N VAL A 267 -12.30 7.22 -48.76
CA VAL A 267 -11.17 7.84 -48.07
C VAL A 267 -11.50 8.12 -46.61
N LEU A 268 -12.67 8.67 -46.30
CA LEU A 268 -13.08 8.91 -44.92
C LEU A 268 -13.33 7.63 -44.13
N ALA A 269 -13.97 6.63 -44.75
CA ALA A 269 -14.22 5.36 -44.10
C ALA A 269 -12.92 4.64 -43.68
N ARG A 270 -11.94 4.56 -44.55
CA ARG A 270 -10.64 3.95 -44.26
C ARG A 270 -9.77 4.80 -43.32
N ARG A 271 -9.86 6.12 -43.39
CA ARG A 271 -9.08 7.01 -42.54
C ARG A 271 -9.54 6.96 -41.07
N PHE A 272 -10.87 6.93 -40.83
CA PHE A 272 -11.47 6.99 -39.51
C PHE A 272 -11.97 5.65 -38.99
N GLY A 273 -11.80 4.55 -39.72
CA GLY A 273 -12.24 3.23 -39.29
C GLY A 273 -13.76 3.08 -39.31
N LEU A 274 -14.44 3.67 -40.29
CA LEU A 274 -15.89 3.57 -40.45
C LEU A 274 -16.27 2.48 -41.43
N LEU A 275 -17.52 2.02 -41.40
CA LEU A 275 -18.08 0.99 -42.30
C LEU A 275 -17.32 -0.36 -42.24
N GLY A 276 -16.70 -0.69 -41.08
CA GLY A 276 -15.98 -1.95 -40.88
C GLY A 276 -14.50 -1.95 -41.32
N TYR A 277 -13.97 -0.78 -41.71
CA TYR A 277 -12.53 -0.61 -41.96
C TYR A 277 -11.79 -0.31 -40.66
N GLU A 278 -10.51 -0.66 -40.57
CA GLU A 278 -9.61 -0.21 -39.51
C GLU A 278 -9.06 1.20 -39.80
N PRO A 279 -8.86 2.05 -38.76
CA PRO A 279 -8.33 3.40 -38.96
C PRO A 279 -6.89 3.33 -39.48
N SER A 280 -6.66 3.95 -40.65
CA SER A 280 -5.38 3.89 -41.35
C SER A 280 -4.76 5.27 -41.57
N THR A 281 -3.44 5.31 -41.77
CA THR A 281 -2.72 6.57 -42.07
C THR A 281 -2.98 7.05 -43.50
N LEU A 282 -2.75 8.35 -43.78
CA LEU A 282 -2.94 8.89 -45.13
C LEU A 282 -2.11 8.19 -46.20
N GLU A 283 -0.96 7.67 -45.82
CA GLU A 283 -0.04 6.96 -46.73
C GLU A 283 -0.56 5.55 -47.03
N GLU A 284 -1.07 4.84 -46.03
CA GLU A 284 -1.67 3.50 -46.19
C GLU A 284 -2.94 3.57 -47.04
N VAL A 285 -3.83 4.52 -46.72
CA VAL A 285 -5.02 4.78 -47.56
C VAL A 285 -4.61 5.13 -48.99
N GLY A 286 -3.55 5.91 -49.18
CA GLY A 286 -3.03 6.25 -50.52
C GLY A 286 -2.55 5.00 -51.28
N ARG A 287 -1.88 4.08 -50.62
CA ARG A 287 -1.41 2.82 -51.25
C ARG A 287 -2.60 1.93 -51.66
N GLU A 288 -3.62 1.83 -50.83
CA GLU A 288 -4.80 1.00 -51.08
C GLU A 288 -5.65 1.52 -52.25
N ILE A 289 -5.80 2.87 -52.34
CA ILE A 289 -6.64 3.50 -53.38
C ILE A 289 -5.81 3.90 -54.62
N ASN A 290 -4.49 3.65 -54.64
CA ASN A 290 -3.57 4.05 -55.65
C ASN A 290 -3.52 5.59 -55.88
N LEU A 291 -3.52 6.35 -54.81
CA LEU A 291 -3.40 7.80 -54.82
C LEU A 291 -2.18 8.27 -54.03
N THR A 292 -1.69 9.47 -54.33
CA THR A 292 -0.62 10.08 -53.53
C THR A 292 -1.16 10.56 -52.17
N ARG A 293 -0.32 10.53 -51.13
CA ARG A 293 -0.65 11.01 -49.77
C ARG A 293 -1.31 12.39 -49.80
N GLU A 294 -0.77 13.33 -50.63
CA GLU A 294 -1.31 14.69 -50.72
C GLU A 294 -2.70 14.71 -51.38
N ARG A 295 -2.94 13.85 -52.36
CA ARG A 295 -4.26 13.74 -52.97
C ARG A 295 -5.30 13.17 -51.99
N VAL A 296 -4.94 12.21 -51.18
CA VAL A 296 -5.78 11.66 -50.13
C VAL A 296 -6.11 12.75 -49.13
N ARG A 297 -5.14 13.55 -48.70
CA ARG A 297 -5.34 14.69 -47.80
C ARG A 297 -6.33 15.74 -48.40
N GLN A 298 -6.20 16.07 -49.68
CA GLN A 298 -7.13 16.97 -50.34
C GLN A 298 -8.56 16.43 -50.32
N ILE A 299 -8.74 15.16 -50.71
CA ILE A 299 -10.05 14.48 -50.70
C ILE A 299 -10.64 14.44 -49.30
N GLN A 300 -9.84 14.17 -48.28
CA GLN A 300 -10.26 14.19 -46.87
C GLN A 300 -10.78 15.57 -46.47
N VAL A 301 -10.03 16.63 -46.73
CA VAL A 301 -10.42 18.01 -46.38
C VAL A 301 -11.71 18.41 -47.10
N GLU A 302 -11.81 18.10 -48.40
CA GLU A 302 -13.01 18.37 -49.19
C GLU A 302 -14.22 17.57 -48.71
N GLY A 303 -14.03 16.29 -48.35
CA GLY A 303 -15.08 15.43 -47.80
C GLY A 303 -15.58 15.93 -46.45
N LEU A 304 -14.68 16.33 -45.54
CA LEU A 304 -15.05 16.90 -44.22
C LEU A 304 -15.78 18.23 -44.38
N ARG A 305 -15.36 19.09 -45.34
CA ARG A 305 -16.07 20.34 -45.60
C ARG A 305 -17.50 20.08 -46.06
N ARG A 306 -17.70 19.10 -46.94
CA ARG A 306 -19.02 18.73 -47.46
C ARG A 306 -19.90 18.12 -46.40
N LEU A 307 -19.33 17.26 -45.52
CA LEU A 307 -20.03 16.75 -44.34
C LEU A 307 -20.51 17.87 -43.43
N ARG A 308 -19.67 18.88 -43.18
CA ARG A 308 -20.06 20.05 -42.38
C ARG A 308 -21.24 20.82 -43.02
N GLU A 309 -21.22 20.97 -44.35
CA GLU A 309 -22.33 21.62 -45.07
C GLU A 309 -23.65 20.81 -44.96
N ILE A 310 -23.58 19.49 -44.95
CA ILE A 310 -24.73 18.60 -44.77
C ILE A 310 -25.26 18.74 -43.33
N LEU A 311 -24.41 18.71 -42.30
CA LEU A 311 -24.78 18.90 -40.91
C LEU A 311 -25.51 20.24 -40.65
N VAL A 312 -24.94 21.32 -41.19
CA VAL A 312 -25.53 22.66 -41.04
C VAL A 312 -26.94 22.73 -41.73
N LYS A 313 -27.10 22.10 -42.89
CA LYS A 313 -28.39 22.02 -43.60
C LYS A 313 -29.45 21.28 -42.80
N GLN A 314 -29.06 20.29 -42.02
CA GLN A 314 -29.97 19.52 -41.16
C GLN A 314 -30.21 20.17 -39.79
N GLY A 315 -29.64 21.37 -39.55
CA GLY A 315 -29.85 22.14 -38.32
C GLY A 315 -29.03 21.64 -37.12
N LEU A 316 -28.09 20.74 -37.34
CA LEU A 316 -27.21 20.22 -36.30
C LEU A 316 -25.97 21.12 -36.20
N ASN A 317 -25.93 21.99 -35.20
CA ASN A 317 -24.73 22.75 -34.86
C ASN A 317 -23.80 21.94 -33.94
N MET A 318 -22.48 22.12 -34.06
CA MET A 318 -21.46 21.47 -33.23
C MET A 318 -21.73 21.69 -31.73
N GLU A 319 -22.24 22.85 -31.33
CA GLU A 319 -22.58 23.16 -29.94
C GLU A 319 -23.73 22.30 -29.39
N ASN A 320 -24.70 21.92 -30.23
CA ASN A 320 -25.83 21.07 -29.81
C ASN A 320 -25.47 19.57 -29.75
N LEU A 321 -24.41 19.14 -30.41
CA LEU A 321 -23.93 17.74 -30.39
C LEU A 321 -23.00 17.42 -29.23
N PHE A 322 -22.31 18.43 -28.67
CA PHE A 322 -21.30 18.27 -27.62
C PHE A 322 -21.60 19.03 -26.32
N SER A 323 -22.81 19.63 -26.19
CA SER A 323 -23.21 20.42 -25.02
C SER A 323 -23.55 19.61 -23.77
N VAL A 324 -23.35 18.29 -23.75
CA VAL A 324 -23.71 17.42 -22.61
C VAL A 324 -22.53 17.12 -21.67
N GLU A 325 -21.30 17.54 -22.00
CA GLU A 325 -20.12 17.17 -21.20
C GLU A 325 -19.69 18.17 -20.11
N ASP A 326 -20.33 19.34 -19.95
CA ASP A 326 -19.88 20.38 -19.01
C ASP A 326 -20.72 20.55 -17.72
N GLU A 327 -21.62 19.62 -17.38
CA GLU A 327 -22.41 19.67 -16.14
C GLU A 327 -22.23 18.43 -15.22
N ALA A 328 -21.00 17.92 -15.04
CA ALA A 328 -20.73 16.88 -14.04
C ALA A 328 -19.53 17.23 -13.13
#